data_9d5979cb07fa78d700a0210fb5149567
#
_entry.id   9d5979cb07fa78d700a0210fb5149567
#
_cell.length_a   1.000
_cell.length_b   1.000
_cell.length_c   1.000
_cell.angle_alpha   90.00
_cell.angle_beta   90.00
_cell.angle_gamma   90.00
#
_symmetry.space_group_name_H-M   'P 1'
#
loop_
_entity.id
_entity.type
_entity.pdbx_description
1 polymer ?
#
loop_
_entity_poly.entity_id
_entity_poly.type
_entity_poly.pdbx_seq_one_letter_code
_entity_poly.pdbx_strand_id
1 'polypeptide(L)'
;MGKVEEFLKKSSEIMKKSLAGVDYDKFEMKNISFDYESLMSSVPYDINEIIKIQREYKVGGTPLYELKNINKIVKKLSKPGFGAKILLKDEASNASGSFKSRRASLSLYHAKKLGYEGVVAETSGNYGAAVASQAAQMNLKAIIVQEVFDSKWIGQPEILEKGRACEAYGAEVWQMTVGPELFYLTLVVLNETNYFNASLYTPFAIKGIETLGYEIANDVKEKYGKFPDYVLTTHAGGGNITGTKRGLTQAKAKDTNIIGVSVDLRGLHMASDRDFNRKSFTTGHTGFGVPFLVKPDRTDVPRNAARALRYIDDYFLVSQGEVFYTTILLAQIE
;
A
#
# COMPACT_ATOMS: atom_id res chain seq x y z
N MET A 1 12.20 -18.75 -29.07
CA MET A 1 11.86 -17.82 -27.96
C MET A 1 10.55 -18.27 -27.35
N GLY A 2 10.51 -18.45 -26.04
CA GLY A 2 9.27 -18.82 -25.35
C GLY A 2 8.30 -17.63 -25.32
N LYS A 3 7.00 -17.90 -25.19
CA LYS A 3 5.97 -16.85 -25.06
C LYS A 3 6.28 -15.84 -23.92
N VAL A 4 6.92 -16.28 -22.83
CA VAL A 4 7.35 -15.42 -21.71
C VAL A 4 8.31 -14.32 -22.17
N GLU A 5 9.35 -14.69 -22.92
CA GLU A 5 10.34 -13.71 -23.39
C GLU A 5 9.73 -12.67 -24.35
N GLU A 6 8.71 -13.03 -25.09
CA GLU A 6 7.98 -12.11 -25.97
C GLU A 6 7.24 -11.04 -25.15
N PHE A 7 6.50 -11.45 -24.12
CA PHE A 7 5.78 -10.52 -23.25
C PHE A 7 6.73 -9.62 -22.46
N LEU A 8 7.83 -10.15 -21.96
CA LEU A 8 8.84 -9.37 -21.26
C LEU A 8 9.45 -8.28 -22.14
N LYS A 9 9.65 -8.56 -23.42
CA LYS A 9 10.13 -7.53 -24.37
C LYS A 9 9.12 -6.41 -24.62
N LYS A 10 7.82 -6.71 -24.53
CA LYS A 10 6.73 -5.74 -24.70
C LYS A 10 6.31 -5.08 -23.37
N SER A 11 6.95 -5.40 -22.26
CA SER A 11 6.50 -4.97 -20.93
C SER A 11 6.32 -3.46 -20.80
N SER A 12 7.26 -2.65 -21.26
CA SER A 12 7.16 -1.19 -21.23
C SER A 12 5.97 -0.66 -22.04
N GLU A 13 5.68 -1.25 -23.19
CA GLU A 13 4.53 -0.88 -24.03
C GLU A 13 3.20 -1.25 -23.35
N ILE A 14 3.11 -2.46 -22.82
CA ILE A 14 1.95 -2.95 -22.08
C ILE A 14 1.67 -2.05 -20.87
N MET A 15 2.71 -1.74 -20.11
CA MET A 15 2.61 -0.86 -18.95
C MET A 15 2.13 0.54 -19.34
N LYS A 16 2.72 1.13 -20.36
CA LYS A 16 2.33 2.45 -20.82
C LYS A 16 0.88 2.50 -21.29
N LYS A 17 0.43 1.50 -22.04
CA LYS A 17 -0.97 1.38 -22.50
C LYS A 17 -1.92 1.23 -21.31
N SER A 18 -1.61 0.36 -20.38
CA SER A 18 -2.46 0.04 -19.23
C SER A 18 -2.44 1.09 -18.11
N LEU A 19 -1.56 2.08 -18.18
CA LEU A 19 -1.45 3.22 -17.26
C LEU A 19 -1.77 4.57 -17.92
N ALA A 20 -2.65 4.55 -18.91
CA ALA A 20 -3.10 5.78 -19.57
C ALA A 20 -1.96 6.63 -20.17
N GLY A 21 -0.95 5.97 -20.70
CA GLY A 21 0.18 6.63 -21.35
C GLY A 21 1.31 7.06 -20.41
N VAL A 22 1.23 6.75 -19.12
CA VAL A 22 2.36 6.96 -18.20
C VAL A 22 3.52 6.07 -18.62
N ASP A 23 4.61 6.70 -19.01
CA ASP A 23 5.79 6.06 -19.55
C ASP A 23 6.91 6.06 -18.52
N TYR A 24 7.08 4.92 -17.85
CA TYR A 24 8.06 4.79 -16.76
C TYR A 24 9.51 4.93 -17.22
N ASP A 25 9.81 4.58 -18.48
CA ASP A 25 11.17 4.67 -19.02
C ASP A 25 11.69 6.12 -18.99
N LYS A 26 10.79 7.10 -19.06
CA LYS A 26 11.15 8.52 -18.96
C LYS A 26 11.64 8.96 -17.59
N PHE A 27 11.32 8.19 -16.55
CA PHE A 27 11.68 8.49 -15.17
C PHE A 27 12.85 7.64 -14.68
N GLU A 28 13.37 6.75 -15.50
CA GLU A 28 14.58 6.01 -15.17
C GLU A 28 15.81 6.89 -15.22
N MET A 29 16.60 6.80 -14.16
CA MET A 29 17.89 7.45 -14.05
C MET A 29 19.01 6.42 -14.23
N LYS A 30 20.26 6.87 -14.22
CA LYS A 30 21.41 5.96 -14.28
C LYS A 30 21.39 4.95 -13.12
N ASN A 31 21.83 3.73 -13.38
CA ASN A 31 21.84 2.59 -12.47
C ASN A 31 20.41 2.14 -12.08
N ILE A 32 20.17 1.99 -10.80
CA ILE A 32 18.86 1.59 -10.23
C ILE A 32 18.01 2.79 -9.79
N SER A 33 18.45 3.99 -10.08
CA SER A 33 17.77 5.22 -9.67
C SER A 33 16.51 5.47 -10.50
N PHE A 34 15.53 6.11 -9.89
CA PHE A 34 14.25 6.41 -10.50
C PHE A 34 13.73 7.76 -10.00
N ASP A 35 13.33 8.65 -10.92
CA ASP A 35 12.80 9.96 -10.57
C ASP A 35 11.31 9.88 -10.15
N TYR A 36 11.08 9.45 -8.94
CA TYR A 36 9.74 9.35 -8.39
C TYR A 36 9.05 10.70 -8.21
N GLU A 37 9.78 11.76 -7.93
CA GLU A 37 9.17 13.06 -7.70
C GLU A 37 8.56 13.61 -8.98
N SER A 38 9.27 13.48 -10.09
CA SER A 38 8.72 13.85 -11.40
C SER A 38 7.55 12.96 -11.81
N LEU A 39 7.64 11.64 -11.56
CA LEU A 39 6.53 10.72 -11.80
C LEU A 39 5.29 11.11 -10.95
N MET A 40 5.46 11.37 -9.66
CA MET A 40 4.36 11.77 -8.79
C MET A 40 3.75 13.12 -9.19
N SER A 41 4.56 14.03 -9.69
CA SER A 41 4.11 15.34 -10.19
C SER A 41 3.33 15.24 -11.50
N SER A 42 3.48 14.16 -12.25
CA SER A 42 2.70 13.91 -13.47
C SER A 42 1.25 13.49 -13.22
N VAL A 43 0.89 13.14 -11.98
CA VAL A 43 -0.49 12.75 -11.62
C VAL A 43 -1.37 14.01 -11.53
N PRO A 44 -2.41 14.14 -12.39
CA PRO A 44 -3.13 15.39 -12.58
C PRO A 44 -4.26 15.61 -11.55
N TYR A 45 -3.97 15.42 -10.27
CA TYR A 45 -4.91 15.64 -9.18
C TYR A 45 -4.21 16.37 -8.02
N ASP A 46 -4.81 17.43 -7.53
CA ASP A 46 -4.39 18.06 -6.26
C ASP A 46 -5.01 17.35 -5.06
N ILE A 47 -4.56 17.71 -3.86
CA ILE A 47 -5.00 17.05 -2.61
C ILE A 47 -6.49 17.23 -2.35
N ASN A 48 -7.07 18.38 -2.69
CA ASN A 48 -8.48 18.67 -2.45
C ASN A 48 -9.37 17.88 -3.41
N GLU A 49 -8.94 17.76 -4.67
CA GLU A 49 -9.61 16.89 -5.65
C GLU A 49 -9.59 15.43 -5.19
N ILE A 50 -8.45 14.94 -4.68
CA ILE A 50 -8.34 13.56 -4.19
C ILE A 50 -9.26 13.34 -2.99
N ILE A 51 -9.30 14.26 -2.04
CA ILE A 51 -10.21 14.20 -0.89
C ILE A 51 -11.67 14.14 -1.35
N LYS A 52 -12.03 14.97 -2.32
CA LYS A 52 -13.40 14.97 -2.89
C LYS A 52 -13.75 13.63 -3.53
N ILE A 53 -12.86 13.10 -4.38
CA ILE A 53 -13.00 11.78 -5.00
C ILE A 53 -13.16 10.70 -3.94
N GLN A 54 -12.28 10.68 -2.96
CA GLN A 54 -12.30 9.67 -1.91
C GLN A 54 -13.59 9.70 -1.09
N ARG A 55 -14.06 10.87 -0.72
CA ARG A 55 -15.34 11.04 0.02
C ARG A 55 -16.55 10.54 -0.76
N GLU A 56 -16.59 10.75 -2.07
CA GLU A 56 -17.64 10.24 -2.95
C GLU A 56 -17.75 8.71 -2.86
N TYR A 57 -16.59 8.03 -2.74
CA TYR A 57 -16.52 6.57 -2.66
C TYR A 57 -16.27 6.06 -1.23
N LYS A 58 -16.65 6.83 -0.20
CA LYS A 58 -16.59 6.46 1.22
C LYS A 58 -15.18 6.05 1.68
N VAL A 59 -14.18 6.79 1.23
CA VAL A 59 -12.77 6.60 1.59
C VAL A 59 -12.27 7.86 2.27
N GLY A 60 -11.45 7.70 3.30
CA GLY A 60 -10.94 8.81 4.09
C GLY A 60 -11.95 9.35 5.11
N GLY A 61 -11.62 10.45 5.76
CA GLY A 61 -12.42 10.98 6.87
C GLY A 61 -12.48 9.99 8.05
N THR A 62 -11.46 9.17 8.21
CA THR A 62 -11.41 8.12 9.22
C THR A 62 -11.24 8.70 10.62
N PRO A 63 -11.75 8.02 11.68
CA PRO A 63 -11.69 8.53 13.03
C PRO A 63 -10.26 8.71 13.56
N LEU A 64 -10.07 9.73 14.42
CA LEU A 64 -8.87 9.93 15.21
C LEU A 64 -9.21 9.77 16.69
N TYR A 65 -8.80 8.67 17.29
CA TYR A 65 -9.02 8.35 18.70
C TYR A 65 -7.83 8.75 19.57
N GLU A 66 -8.10 9.26 20.76
CA GLU A 66 -7.11 9.38 21.81
C GLU A 66 -7.12 8.09 22.65
N LEU A 67 -5.98 7.41 22.73
CA LEU A 67 -5.85 6.18 23.55
C LEU A 67 -5.69 6.58 25.03
N LYS A 68 -6.82 6.81 25.69
CA LYS A 68 -6.85 7.42 27.03
C LYS A 68 -6.19 6.58 28.09
N ASN A 69 -6.42 5.27 28.06
CA ASN A 69 -5.90 4.36 29.08
C ASN A 69 -4.43 4.04 28.84
N ILE A 70 -4.03 3.82 27.59
CA ILE A 70 -2.62 3.71 27.20
C ILE A 70 -1.85 4.97 27.59
N ASN A 71 -2.41 6.16 27.33
CA ASN A 71 -1.79 7.44 27.71
C ASN A 71 -1.55 7.55 29.23
N LYS A 72 -2.47 7.07 30.07
CA LYS A 72 -2.27 7.01 31.52
C LYS A 72 -1.11 6.09 31.90
N ILE A 73 -1.02 4.92 31.25
CA ILE A 73 0.05 3.95 31.50
C ILE A 73 1.40 4.54 31.09
N VAL A 74 1.48 5.08 29.88
CA VAL A 74 2.72 5.69 29.35
C VAL A 74 3.18 6.83 30.25
N LYS A 75 2.28 7.70 30.69
CA LYS A 75 2.59 8.79 31.62
C LYS A 75 3.10 8.30 32.97
N LYS A 76 2.53 7.21 33.50
CA LYS A 76 2.96 6.60 34.77
C LYS A 76 4.35 5.97 34.67
N LEU A 77 4.70 5.38 33.54
CA LEU A 77 5.99 4.72 33.31
C LEU A 77 7.09 5.72 32.88
N SER A 78 6.72 6.90 32.44
CA SER A 78 7.68 7.93 31.99
C SER A 78 8.25 8.71 33.18
N LYS A 79 9.44 9.30 32.97
CA LYS A 79 10.02 10.24 33.94
C LYS A 79 9.06 11.43 34.17
N PRO A 80 9.08 12.08 35.35
CA PRO A 80 8.27 13.27 35.59
C PRO A 80 8.45 14.33 34.51
N GLY A 81 7.36 14.88 33.98
CA GLY A 81 7.38 15.85 32.87
C GLY A 81 7.43 15.23 31.47
N PHE A 82 7.58 13.91 31.36
CA PHE A 82 7.58 13.17 30.10
C PHE A 82 6.31 12.32 29.95
N GLY A 83 6.18 11.70 28.81
CA GLY A 83 5.06 10.84 28.43
C GLY A 83 4.33 11.36 27.20
N ALA A 84 4.29 10.53 26.17
CA ALA A 84 3.61 10.85 24.92
C ALA A 84 2.09 10.82 25.10
N LYS A 85 1.38 11.67 24.38
CA LYS A 85 -0.03 11.50 24.07
C LYS A 85 -0.13 10.67 22.79
N ILE A 86 -0.71 9.49 22.88
CA ILE A 86 -0.84 8.56 21.78
C ILE A 86 -2.24 8.66 21.20
N LEU A 87 -2.29 8.84 19.89
CA LEU A 87 -3.50 8.91 19.09
C LEU A 87 -3.51 7.76 18.08
N LEU A 88 -4.67 7.25 17.76
CA LEU A 88 -4.88 6.21 16.75
C LEU A 88 -5.71 6.76 15.61
N LYS A 89 -5.16 6.80 14.38
CA LYS A 89 -5.91 7.04 13.15
C LYS A 89 -6.44 5.70 12.65
N ASP A 90 -7.75 5.51 12.75
CA ASP A 90 -8.38 4.22 12.47
C ASP A 90 -8.71 4.03 10.99
N GLU A 91 -7.75 3.54 10.25
CA GLU A 91 -7.90 3.24 8.82
C GLU A 91 -8.72 1.95 8.53
N ALA A 92 -9.06 1.15 9.55
CA ALA A 92 -9.98 0.04 9.38
C ALA A 92 -11.43 0.50 9.10
N SER A 93 -11.73 1.76 9.42
CA SER A 93 -13.03 2.38 9.11
C SER A 93 -13.27 2.64 7.61
N ASN A 94 -12.27 2.49 6.76
CA ASN A 94 -12.48 2.55 5.31
C ASN A 94 -13.30 1.35 4.79
N ALA A 95 -14.00 1.53 3.69
CA ALA A 95 -14.93 0.55 3.11
C ALA A 95 -14.36 -0.87 2.93
N SER A 96 -13.06 -1.03 2.67
CA SER A 96 -12.40 -2.33 2.56
C SER A 96 -11.73 -2.81 3.85
N GLY A 97 -11.93 -2.13 4.98
CA GLY A 97 -11.32 -2.45 6.27
C GLY A 97 -9.84 -2.09 6.38
N SER A 98 -9.30 -1.22 5.52
CA SER A 98 -7.91 -0.81 5.59
C SER A 98 -7.60 0.49 4.84
N PHE A 99 -6.44 1.12 5.14
CA PHE A 99 -5.94 2.29 4.41
C PHE A 99 -5.70 2.03 2.91
N LYS A 100 -5.71 0.78 2.47
CA LYS A 100 -5.56 0.42 1.06
C LYS A 100 -6.68 0.97 0.19
N SER A 101 -7.85 1.27 0.76
CA SER A 101 -8.92 1.99 0.06
C SER A 101 -8.46 3.33 -0.50
N ARG A 102 -7.59 4.06 0.21
CA ARG A 102 -7.04 5.33 -0.27
C ARG A 102 -6.21 5.16 -1.53
N ARG A 103 -5.46 4.05 -1.62
CA ARG A 103 -4.67 3.72 -2.81
C ARG A 103 -5.56 3.36 -4.00
N ALA A 104 -6.51 2.46 -3.76
CA ALA A 104 -7.39 1.94 -4.80
C ALA A 104 -8.29 3.05 -5.37
N SER A 105 -8.86 3.90 -4.53
CA SER A 105 -9.85 4.90 -4.93
C SER A 105 -9.38 5.81 -6.06
N LEU A 106 -8.18 6.38 -5.97
CA LEU A 106 -7.69 7.27 -7.01
C LEU A 106 -7.31 6.54 -8.29
N SER A 107 -6.70 5.36 -8.17
CA SER A 107 -6.37 4.52 -9.34
C SER A 107 -7.61 4.16 -10.13
N LEU A 108 -8.66 3.71 -9.44
CA LEU A 108 -9.89 3.27 -10.08
C LEU A 108 -10.73 4.44 -10.60
N TYR A 109 -10.77 5.55 -9.87
CA TYR A 109 -11.39 6.77 -10.37
C TYR A 109 -10.74 7.24 -11.68
N HIS A 110 -9.42 7.22 -11.75
CA HIS A 110 -8.69 7.58 -12.96
C HIS A 110 -9.01 6.63 -14.12
N ALA A 111 -9.03 5.32 -13.85
CA ALA A 111 -9.44 4.32 -14.85
C ALA A 111 -10.85 4.58 -15.37
N LYS A 112 -11.82 4.78 -14.49
CA LYS A 112 -13.21 5.09 -14.84
C LYS A 112 -13.33 6.36 -15.68
N LYS A 113 -12.63 7.43 -15.25
CA LYS A 113 -12.63 8.74 -15.95
C LYS A 113 -12.15 8.63 -17.39
N LEU A 114 -11.22 7.69 -17.65
CA LEU A 114 -10.65 7.47 -18.98
C LEU A 114 -11.39 6.39 -19.79
N GLY A 115 -12.45 5.82 -19.27
CA GLY A 115 -13.28 4.86 -19.99
C GLY A 115 -12.72 3.44 -20.05
N TYR A 116 -11.83 3.06 -19.12
CA TYR A 116 -11.44 1.67 -18.99
C TYR A 116 -12.62 0.83 -18.51
N GLU A 117 -12.78 -0.36 -19.07
CA GLU A 117 -13.85 -1.29 -18.70
C GLU A 117 -13.63 -1.96 -17.35
N GLY A 118 -12.38 -2.09 -16.95
CA GLY A 118 -11.99 -2.76 -15.74
C GLY A 118 -10.56 -2.49 -15.32
N VAL A 119 -10.17 -3.12 -14.24
CA VAL A 119 -8.85 -2.99 -13.62
C VAL A 119 -8.23 -4.35 -13.33
N VAL A 120 -6.90 -4.41 -13.32
CA VAL A 120 -6.13 -5.58 -12.88
C VAL A 120 -5.25 -5.16 -11.71
N ALA A 121 -5.22 -5.98 -10.66
CA ALA A 121 -4.31 -5.78 -9.55
C ALA A 121 -3.75 -7.12 -9.06
N GLU A 122 -2.46 -7.15 -8.86
CA GLU A 122 -1.77 -8.20 -8.11
C GLU A 122 -1.75 -7.89 -6.62
N THR A 123 -1.91 -8.90 -5.79
CA THR A 123 -2.04 -8.72 -4.34
C THR A 123 -1.71 -9.98 -3.56
N SER A 124 -1.37 -9.78 -2.29
CA SER A 124 -1.34 -10.83 -1.27
C SER A 124 -2.44 -10.64 -0.19
N GLY A 125 -3.43 -9.74 -0.40
CA GLY A 125 -4.47 -9.58 0.61
C GLY A 125 -5.25 -8.26 0.53
N ASN A 126 -5.05 -7.36 1.50
CA ASN A 126 -5.86 -6.14 1.71
C ASN A 126 -5.95 -5.21 0.49
N TYR A 127 -4.92 -5.18 -0.36
CA TYR A 127 -4.98 -4.31 -1.54
C TYR A 127 -5.98 -4.82 -2.58
N GLY A 128 -6.01 -6.13 -2.82
CA GLY A 128 -7.01 -6.75 -3.68
C GLY A 128 -8.43 -6.47 -3.21
N ALA A 129 -8.70 -6.65 -1.91
CA ALA A 129 -10.00 -6.32 -1.32
C ALA A 129 -10.36 -4.84 -1.50
N ALA A 130 -9.38 -3.94 -1.39
CA ALA A 130 -9.61 -2.51 -1.64
C ALA A 130 -9.91 -2.21 -3.11
N VAL A 131 -9.18 -2.82 -4.04
CA VAL A 131 -9.45 -2.68 -5.48
C VAL A 131 -10.82 -3.23 -5.83
N ALA A 132 -11.16 -4.43 -5.39
CA ALA A 132 -12.46 -5.06 -5.65
C ALA A 132 -13.62 -4.22 -5.08
N SER A 133 -13.49 -3.75 -3.83
CA SER A 133 -14.49 -2.88 -3.18
C SER A 133 -14.70 -1.57 -3.95
N GLN A 134 -13.64 -0.92 -4.40
CA GLN A 134 -13.75 0.33 -5.15
C GLN A 134 -14.25 0.10 -6.58
N ALA A 135 -13.87 -1.03 -7.21
CA ALA A 135 -14.37 -1.41 -8.53
C ALA A 135 -15.89 -1.61 -8.51
N ALA A 136 -16.40 -2.30 -7.49
CA ALA A 136 -17.84 -2.47 -7.29
C ALA A 136 -18.56 -1.13 -7.16
N GLN A 137 -18.04 -0.20 -6.34
CA GLN A 137 -18.65 1.12 -6.17
C GLN A 137 -18.60 1.99 -7.44
N MET A 138 -17.60 1.79 -8.29
CA MET A 138 -17.40 2.54 -9.53
C MET A 138 -18.00 1.86 -10.76
N ASN A 139 -18.60 0.67 -10.58
CA ASN A 139 -19.13 -0.17 -11.66
C ASN A 139 -18.07 -0.53 -12.72
N LEU A 140 -16.88 -0.92 -12.24
CA LEU A 140 -15.79 -1.43 -13.04
C LEU A 140 -15.65 -2.93 -12.83
N LYS A 141 -15.25 -3.66 -13.86
CA LYS A 141 -14.78 -5.04 -13.71
C LYS A 141 -13.44 -5.06 -12.98
N ALA A 142 -13.16 -6.11 -12.23
CA ALA A 142 -11.86 -6.27 -11.57
C ALA A 142 -11.35 -7.70 -11.71
N ILE A 143 -10.09 -7.84 -12.09
CA ILE A 143 -9.34 -9.10 -12.03
C ILE A 143 -8.29 -8.92 -10.93
N ILE A 144 -8.36 -9.78 -9.92
CA ILE A 144 -7.42 -9.80 -8.80
C ILE A 144 -6.55 -11.04 -8.90
N VAL A 145 -5.28 -10.84 -9.20
CA VAL A 145 -4.29 -11.92 -9.22
C VAL A 145 -3.66 -12.02 -7.84
N GLN A 146 -3.84 -13.16 -7.17
CA GLN A 146 -3.54 -13.31 -5.76
C GLN A 146 -2.55 -14.45 -5.52
N GLU A 147 -1.42 -14.13 -4.89
CA GLU A 147 -0.50 -15.15 -4.38
C GLU A 147 -1.02 -15.71 -3.06
N VAL A 148 -1.33 -17.00 -3.04
CA VAL A 148 -1.98 -17.65 -1.91
C VAL A 148 -1.19 -18.84 -1.42
N PHE A 149 -0.67 -19.66 -2.34
CA PHE A 149 -0.16 -20.97 -2.03
C PHE A 149 1.36 -21.02 -1.96
N ASP A 150 1.88 -21.73 -0.98
CA ASP A 150 3.30 -22.09 -0.94
C ASP A 150 3.63 -23.23 -1.92
N SER A 151 4.89 -23.64 -1.96
CA SER A 151 5.33 -24.76 -2.82
C SER A 151 4.69 -26.12 -2.49
N LYS A 152 3.99 -26.22 -1.36
CA LYS A 152 3.23 -27.41 -0.94
C LYS A 152 1.73 -27.26 -1.15
N TRP A 153 1.31 -26.23 -1.86
CA TRP A 153 -0.10 -25.89 -2.10
C TRP A 153 -0.90 -25.59 -0.83
N ILE A 154 -0.22 -25.14 0.22
CA ILE A 154 -0.89 -24.72 1.45
C ILE A 154 -1.14 -23.22 1.35
N GLY A 155 -2.43 -22.85 1.38
CA GLY A 155 -2.86 -21.45 1.34
C GLY A 155 -2.79 -20.78 2.71
N GLN A 156 -2.47 -19.50 2.73
CA GLN A 156 -2.54 -18.68 3.93
C GLN A 156 -4.01 -18.32 4.22
N PRO A 157 -4.54 -18.62 5.43
CA PRO A 157 -5.93 -18.40 5.74
C PRO A 157 -6.40 -16.96 5.56
N GLU A 158 -5.58 -15.98 5.98
CA GLU A 158 -5.89 -14.56 5.85
C GLU A 158 -5.91 -14.07 4.40
N ILE A 159 -5.11 -14.67 3.51
CA ILE A 159 -5.12 -14.35 2.08
C ILE A 159 -6.36 -14.96 1.42
N LEU A 160 -6.68 -16.19 1.77
CA LEU A 160 -7.91 -16.85 1.30
C LEU A 160 -9.17 -16.08 1.71
N GLU A 161 -9.20 -15.56 2.94
CA GLU A 161 -10.31 -14.72 3.41
C GLU A 161 -10.44 -13.44 2.56
N LYS A 162 -9.33 -12.79 2.23
CA LYS A 162 -9.34 -11.61 1.36
C LYS A 162 -9.73 -11.95 -0.08
N GLY A 163 -9.40 -13.15 -0.57
CA GLY A 163 -9.90 -13.66 -1.84
C GLY A 163 -11.42 -13.75 -1.87
N ARG A 164 -12.01 -14.37 -0.84
CA ARG A 164 -13.48 -14.44 -0.69
C ARG A 164 -14.13 -13.06 -0.61
N ALA A 165 -13.50 -12.11 0.07
CA ALA A 165 -13.99 -10.73 0.09
C ALA A 165 -13.96 -10.09 -1.31
N CYS A 166 -12.91 -10.33 -2.11
CA CYS A 166 -12.84 -9.85 -3.49
C CYS A 166 -13.98 -10.44 -4.35
N GLU A 167 -14.22 -11.74 -4.24
CA GLU A 167 -15.33 -12.43 -4.94
C GLU A 167 -16.69 -11.88 -4.50
N ALA A 168 -16.89 -11.61 -3.20
CA ALA A 168 -18.12 -11.04 -2.67
C ALA A 168 -18.37 -9.61 -3.20
N TYR A 169 -17.34 -8.86 -3.54
CA TYR A 169 -17.44 -7.58 -4.24
C TYR A 169 -17.62 -7.72 -5.76
N GLY A 170 -17.66 -8.94 -6.28
CA GLY A 170 -17.88 -9.20 -7.71
C GLY A 170 -16.60 -9.20 -8.56
N ALA A 171 -15.42 -9.26 -7.96
CA ALA A 171 -14.17 -9.39 -8.69
C ALA A 171 -13.92 -10.85 -9.12
N GLU A 172 -13.29 -11.03 -10.26
CA GLU A 172 -12.70 -12.30 -10.68
C GLU A 172 -11.36 -12.47 -9.94
N VAL A 173 -11.18 -13.60 -9.24
CA VAL A 173 -9.99 -13.85 -8.42
C VAL A 173 -9.22 -15.04 -8.98
N TRP A 174 -7.96 -14.78 -9.34
CA TRP A 174 -7.02 -15.79 -9.81
C TRP A 174 -6.00 -16.08 -8.72
N GLN A 175 -6.07 -17.29 -8.17
CA GLN A 175 -5.19 -17.71 -7.08
C GLN A 175 -4.04 -18.52 -7.62
N MET A 176 -2.83 -18.22 -7.20
CA MET A 176 -1.62 -18.88 -7.65
C MET A 176 -0.61 -19.10 -6.51
N THR A 177 0.40 -19.89 -6.80
CA THR A 177 1.57 -20.04 -5.94
C THR A 177 2.40 -18.76 -5.93
N VAL A 178 3.17 -18.57 -4.86
CA VAL A 178 4.17 -17.51 -4.80
C VAL A 178 5.29 -17.79 -5.80
N GLY A 179 5.55 -16.81 -6.63
CA GLY A 179 6.60 -16.92 -7.64
C GLY A 179 6.62 -15.78 -8.64
N PRO A 180 7.62 -15.74 -9.51
CA PRO A 180 7.76 -14.72 -10.54
C PRO A 180 6.65 -14.79 -11.61
N GLU A 181 5.92 -15.89 -11.67
CA GLU A 181 4.82 -16.12 -12.61
C GLU A 181 3.69 -15.12 -12.45
N LEU A 182 3.49 -14.59 -11.25
CA LEU A 182 2.53 -13.52 -10.96
C LEU A 182 2.67 -12.34 -11.93
N PHE A 183 3.87 -11.88 -12.12
CA PHE A 183 4.15 -10.70 -12.95
C PHE A 183 3.98 -10.97 -14.44
N TYR A 184 4.38 -12.15 -14.87
CA TYR A 184 4.13 -12.58 -16.23
C TYR A 184 2.63 -12.66 -16.52
N LEU A 185 1.86 -13.28 -15.62
CA LEU A 185 0.42 -13.38 -15.75
C LEU A 185 -0.25 -11.99 -15.78
N THR A 186 0.18 -11.08 -14.93
CA THR A 186 -0.30 -9.68 -14.94
C THR A 186 -0.07 -9.01 -16.29
N LEU A 187 1.14 -9.16 -16.87
CA LEU A 187 1.43 -8.61 -18.20
C LEU A 187 0.54 -9.24 -19.29
N VAL A 188 0.31 -10.55 -19.24
CA VAL A 188 -0.58 -11.24 -20.19
C VAL A 188 -1.99 -10.68 -20.10
N VAL A 189 -2.55 -10.59 -18.89
CA VAL A 189 -3.90 -10.07 -18.68
C VAL A 189 -4.03 -8.62 -19.15
N LEU A 190 -3.06 -7.77 -18.82
CA LEU A 190 -3.04 -6.36 -19.26
C LEU A 190 -2.91 -6.22 -20.78
N ASN A 191 -2.20 -7.14 -21.44
CA ASN A 191 -2.07 -7.13 -22.89
C ASN A 191 -3.34 -7.58 -23.60
N GLU A 192 -4.02 -8.59 -23.04
CA GLU A 192 -5.20 -9.22 -23.67
C GLU A 192 -6.51 -8.50 -23.30
N THR A 193 -6.49 -7.64 -22.29
CA THR A 193 -7.64 -6.85 -21.88
C THR A 193 -7.40 -5.35 -22.13
N ASN A 194 -8.47 -4.59 -22.18
CA ASN A 194 -8.36 -3.12 -22.13
C ASN A 194 -8.57 -2.63 -20.69
N TYR A 195 -7.91 -3.30 -19.74
CA TYR A 195 -8.02 -2.96 -18.33
C TYR A 195 -6.88 -2.08 -17.87
N PHE A 196 -7.20 -1.23 -16.91
CA PHE A 196 -6.23 -0.34 -16.29
C PHE A 196 -5.37 -1.13 -15.29
N ASN A 197 -4.08 -0.84 -15.28
CA ASN A 197 -3.15 -1.39 -14.31
C ASN A 197 -3.33 -0.69 -12.96
N ALA A 198 -4.02 -1.34 -12.05
CA ALA A 198 -4.22 -0.88 -10.68
C ALA A 198 -3.19 -1.45 -9.70
N SER A 199 -1.96 -1.69 -10.15
CA SER A 199 -0.86 -2.20 -9.30
C SER A 199 -0.58 -1.30 -8.10
N LEU A 200 -0.07 -1.91 -7.05
CA LEU A 200 0.11 -1.31 -5.72
C LEU A 200 0.99 -0.04 -5.71
N TYR A 201 1.97 0.06 -6.60
CA TYR A 201 2.95 1.14 -6.61
C TYR A 201 2.80 2.11 -7.78
N THR A 202 1.68 2.10 -8.45
CA THR A 202 1.41 3.13 -9.47
C THR A 202 1.40 4.53 -8.83
N PRO A 203 1.70 5.57 -9.59
CA PRO A 203 1.71 6.93 -9.05
C PRO A 203 0.33 7.34 -8.49
N PHE A 204 -0.74 6.87 -9.11
CA PHE A 204 -2.10 7.08 -8.63
C PHE A 204 -2.33 6.45 -7.25
N ALA A 205 -1.88 5.21 -7.05
CA ALA A 205 -2.00 4.50 -5.78
C ALA A 205 -1.22 5.21 -4.65
N ILE A 206 0.00 5.67 -4.92
CA ILE A 206 0.78 6.41 -3.93
C ILE A 206 0.16 7.78 -3.65
N LYS A 207 -0.27 8.50 -4.69
CA LYS A 207 -0.93 9.79 -4.57
C LYS A 207 -2.20 9.73 -3.73
N GLY A 208 -2.98 8.65 -3.85
CA GLY A 208 -4.17 8.42 -3.04
C GLY A 208 -3.90 8.32 -1.53
N ILE A 209 -2.70 7.89 -1.11
CA ILE A 209 -2.32 7.84 0.31
C ILE A 209 -1.99 9.24 0.87
N GLU A 210 -1.65 10.21 0.05
CA GLU A 210 -1.29 11.56 0.53
C GLU A 210 -2.39 12.16 1.42
N THR A 211 -3.65 11.81 1.16
CA THR A 211 -4.78 12.25 1.99
C THR A 211 -4.71 11.75 3.43
N LEU A 212 -4.08 10.59 3.69
CA LEU A 212 -3.89 10.09 5.07
C LEU A 212 -3.02 11.03 5.90
N GLY A 213 -1.84 11.38 5.39
CA GLY A 213 -0.95 12.31 6.08
C GLY A 213 -1.57 13.70 6.21
N TYR A 214 -2.28 14.16 5.18
CA TYR A 214 -2.98 15.43 5.20
C TYR A 214 -4.08 15.47 6.28
N GLU A 215 -4.90 14.43 6.39
CA GLU A 215 -5.93 14.32 7.42
C GLU A 215 -5.31 14.23 8.81
N ILE A 216 -4.30 13.37 9.03
CA ILE A 216 -3.63 13.28 10.33
C ILE A 216 -3.16 14.66 10.81
N ALA A 217 -2.50 15.41 9.94
CA ALA A 217 -2.01 16.73 10.29
C ALA A 217 -3.13 17.70 10.71
N ASN A 218 -4.19 17.75 9.89
CA ASN A 218 -5.29 18.67 10.12
C ASN A 218 -6.16 18.27 11.33
N ASP A 219 -6.50 16.98 11.47
CA ASP A 219 -7.30 16.48 12.60
C ASP A 219 -6.60 16.74 13.94
N VAL A 220 -5.28 16.51 13.99
CA VAL A 220 -4.50 16.77 15.22
C VAL A 220 -4.40 18.26 15.48
N LYS A 221 -4.15 19.07 14.45
CA LYS A 221 -4.07 20.53 14.60
C LYS A 221 -5.40 21.14 15.03
N GLU A 222 -6.51 20.70 14.46
CA GLU A 222 -7.85 21.14 14.84
C GLU A 222 -8.15 20.80 16.30
N LYS A 223 -7.83 19.57 16.73
CA LYS A 223 -8.16 19.07 18.06
C LYS A 223 -7.22 19.60 19.18
N TYR A 224 -5.94 19.84 18.87
CA TYR A 224 -4.90 20.13 19.85
C TYR A 224 -4.14 21.45 19.60
N GLY A 225 -4.46 22.20 18.56
CA GLY A 225 -3.83 23.49 18.24
C GLY A 225 -2.43 23.40 17.63
N LYS A 226 -1.88 22.19 17.48
CA LYS A 226 -0.55 21.94 16.89
C LYS A 226 -0.55 20.70 16.01
N PHE A 227 0.42 20.60 15.13
CA PHE A 227 0.66 19.36 14.37
C PHE A 227 1.18 18.23 15.27
N PRO A 228 1.06 16.96 14.87
CA PRO A 228 1.67 15.88 15.63
C PRO A 228 3.20 15.99 15.62
N ASP A 229 3.83 15.67 16.74
CA ASP A 229 5.29 15.65 16.82
C ASP A 229 5.86 14.46 16.05
N TYR A 230 5.15 13.32 16.10
CA TYR A 230 5.53 12.06 15.44
C TYR A 230 4.33 11.40 14.79
N VAL A 231 4.58 10.74 13.66
CA VAL A 231 3.65 9.79 13.02
C VAL A 231 4.36 8.47 12.84
N LEU A 232 3.83 7.42 13.48
CA LEU A 232 4.33 6.06 13.32
C LEU A 232 3.51 5.36 12.25
N THR A 233 4.17 4.71 11.30
CA THR A 233 3.49 3.98 10.25
C THR A 233 4.27 2.74 9.82
N THR A 234 3.55 1.73 9.34
CA THR A 234 4.17 0.49 8.88
C THR A 234 5.03 0.70 7.65
N HIS A 235 6.21 0.07 7.67
CA HIS A 235 7.12 0.02 6.55
C HIS A 235 7.25 -1.42 6.02
N ALA A 236 6.73 -1.64 4.81
CA ALA A 236 7.00 -2.81 4.00
C ALA A 236 7.62 -2.36 2.67
N GLY A 237 6.84 -2.19 1.62
CA GLY A 237 7.33 -1.66 0.33
C GLY A 237 7.50 -0.14 0.25
N GLY A 238 7.34 0.59 1.34
CA GLY A 238 7.60 2.03 1.44
C GLY A 238 6.50 2.98 0.94
N GLY A 239 5.47 2.47 0.27
CA GLY A 239 4.41 3.32 -0.28
C GLY A 239 3.58 4.05 0.78
N ASN A 240 3.34 3.42 1.93
CA ASN A 240 2.61 4.03 3.05
C ASN A 240 3.37 5.24 3.60
N ILE A 241 4.64 5.06 3.93
CA ILE A 241 5.52 6.14 4.43
C ILE A 241 5.58 7.28 3.41
N THR A 242 5.83 6.95 2.14
CA THR A 242 5.95 7.95 1.07
C THR A 242 4.69 8.80 0.96
N GLY A 243 3.52 8.18 0.83
CA GLY A 243 2.26 8.90 0.71
C GLY A 243 1.93 9.71 1.96
N THR A 244 2.09 9.13 3.15
CA THR A 244 1.82 9.81 4.42
C THR A 244 2.72 11.05 4.60
N LYS A 245 4.04 10.94 4.37
CA LYS A 245 4.95 12.11 4.51
C LYS A 245 4.64 13.20 3.48
N ARG A 246 4.33 12.83 2.26
CA ARG A 246 3.92 13.79 1.22
C ARG A 246 2.64 14.53 1.64
N GLY A 247 1.67 13.83 2.22
CA GLY A 247 0.45 14.44 2.76
C GLY A 247 0.71 15.38 3.94
N LEU A 248 1.56 14.99 4.88
CA LEU A 248 2.01 15.88 5.98
C LEU A 248 2.66 17.16 5.45
N THR A 249 3.49 17.02 4.42
CA THR A 249 4.16 18.17 3.77
C THR A 249 3.13 19.11 3.13
N GLN A 250 2.12 18.57 2.44
CA GLN A 250 1.05 19.38 1.85
C GLN A 250 0.20 20.10 2.90
N ALA A 251 -0.01 19.49 4.06
CA ALA A 251 -0.66 20.13 5.22
C ALA A 251 0.25 21.15 5.95
N LYS A 252 1.48 21.35 5.47
CA LYS A 252 2.50 22.22 6.10
C LYS A 252 3.02 21.74 7.46
N ALA A 253 2.82 20.47 7.79
CA ALA A 253 3.34 19.82 9.01
C ALA A 253 4.81 19.38 8.80
N LYS A 254 5.69 20.33 8.48
CA LYS A 254 7.08 20.06 8.08
C LYS A 254 7.93 19.47 9.20
N ASP A 255 7.65 19.87 10.44
CA ASP A 255 8.40 19.48 11.63
C ASP A 255 7.89 18.16 12.24
N THR A 256 6.86 17.56 11.65
CA THR A 256 6.37 16.24 12.05
C THR A 256 7.35 15.16 11.59
N ASN A 257 7.93 14.45 12.54
CA ASN A 257 8.80 13.31 12.28
C ASN A 257 7.96 12.08 11.88
N ILE A 258 8.48 11.30 10.95
CA ILE A 258 7.86 10.04 10.56
C ILE A 258 8.75 8.87 10.97
N ILE A 259 8.14 7.91 11.66
CA ILE A 259 8.82 6.72 12.17
C ILE A 259 8.31 5.51 11.40
N GLY A 260 9.24 4.83 10.71
CA GLY A 260 8.95 3.56 10.06
C GLY A 260 8.97 2.42 11.06
N VAL A 261 7.94 1.56 11.05
CA VAL A 261 7.90 0.37 11.90
C VAL A 261 7.79 -0.87 11.02
N SER A 262 8.69 -1.82 11.21
CA SER A 262 8.70 -3.09 10.47
C SER A 262 8.91 -4.27 11.42
N VAL A 263 8.65 -5.47 10.92
CA VAL A 263 8.84 -6.68 11.73
C VAL A 263 10.33 -7.03 11.82
N ASP A 264 10.76 -7.36 13.03
CA ASP A 264 12.09 -7.94 13.25
C ASP A 264 12.10 -9.38 12.74
N LEU A 265 12.88 -9.59 11.68
CA LEU A 265 13.02 -10.89 11.03
C LEU A 265 14.13 -11.76 11.65
N ARG A 266 14.88 -11.22 12.61
CA ARG A 266 15.93 -11.97 13.28
C ARG A 266 15.33 -13.12 14.09
N GLY A 267 15.86 -14.34 13.91
CA GLY A 267 15.34 -15.53 14.56
C GLY A 267 14.06 -16.12 13.95
N LEU A 268 13.42 -15.42 13.04
CA LEU A 268 12.49 -16.06 12.12
C LEU A 268 13.35 -16.80 11.10
N HIS A 269 13.25 -18.11 11.05
CA HIS A 269 13.76 -18.86 9.93
C HIS A 269 12.96 -18.45 8.70
N MET A 270 13.31 -17.28 8.17
CA MET A 270 12.78 -16.84 6.90
C MET A 270 12.98 -17.96 5.91
N ALA A 271 11.95 -18.28 5.32
CA ALA A 271 11.76 -19.08 4.19
C ALA A 271 13.05 -19.48 3.46
N SER A 272 13.38 -20.72 3.50
CA SER A 272 13.82 -21.31 2.23
C SER A 272 12.75 -20.92 1.20
N ASP A 273 13.09 -20.63 -0.03
CA ASP A 273 12.15 -20.31 -1.11
C ASP A 273 10.95 -21.26 -1.16
N ARG A 274 11.08 -22.46 -0.62
CA ARG A 274 10.05 -23.51 -0.56
C ARG A 274 8.93 -23.26 0.46
N ASP A 275 9.12 -22.38 1.43
CA ASP A 275 8.15 -22.11 2.51
C ASP A 275 7.86 -20.62 2.69
N PHE A 276 8.13 -19.84 1.66
CA PHE A 276 8.06 -18.38 1.70
C PHE A 276 6.75 -17.87 2.30
N ASN A 277 5.61 -18.33 1.81
CA ASN A 277 4.31 -17.90 2.32
C ASN A 277 4.04 -18.29 3.76
N ARG A 278 4.55 -19.43 4.22
CA ARG A 278 4.30 -19.92 5.58
C ARG A 278 5.13 -19.22 6.63
N LYS A 279 6.31 -18.74 6.25
CA LYS A 279 7.27 -18.14 7.18
C LYS A 279 7.31 -16.63 7.11
N SER A 280 6.76 -16.05 6.05
CA SER A 280 6.81 -14.63 5.76
C SER A 280 5.45 -13.96 5.89
N PHE A 281 4.79 -14.17 7.00
CA PHE A 281 3.44 -13.63 7.23
C PHE A 281 3.34 -12.11 7.13
N THR A 282 4.41 -11.40 7.26
CA THR A 282 4.32 -9.97 7.53
C THR A 282 5.06 -9.09 6.56
N THR A 283 6.09 -9.57 5.89
CA THR A 283 7.01 -8.68 5.19
C THR A 283 7.53 -9.18 3.88
N GLY A 284 7.21 -10.40 3.51
CA GLY A 284 7.79 -10.99 2.33
C GLY A 284 7.39 -10.34 1.01
N HIS A 285 6.32 -9.58 1.02
CA HIS A 285 5.76 -8.99 -0.19
C HIS A 285 6.06 -7.49 -0.29
N THR A 286 7.30 -7.16 -0.22
CA THR A 286 7.73 -5.76 -0.28
C THR A 286 7.89 -5.24 -1.70
N GLY A 287 7.73 -6.09 -2.70
CA GLY A 287 8.26 -5.76 -4.01
C GLY A 287 7.30 -5.80 -5.18
N PHE A 288 6.00 -5.83 -4.98
CA PHE A 288 5.07 -5.73 -6.11
C PHE A 288 5.06 -4.31 -6.66
N GLY A 289 6.11 -3.92 -7.29
CA GLY A 289 6.24 -2.57 -7.70
C GLY A 289 6.29 -2.41 -9.21
N VAL A 290 6.08 -1.19 -9.56
CA VAL A 290 6.10 -0.69 -10.89
C VAL A 290 7.35 -1.09 -11.70
N PRO A 291 8.56 -0.95 -11.18
CA PRO A 291 9.74 -1.29 -11.95
C PRO A 291 9.86 -2.78 -12.23
N PHE A 292 9.24 -3.62 -11.42
CA PHE A 292 9.18 -5.04 -11.71
C PHE A 292 8.43 -5.32 -13.02
N LEU A 293 7.36 -4.62 -13.24
CA LEU A 293 6.57 -4.74 -14.47
C LEU A 293 7.27 -4.11 -15.67
N VAL A 294 8.13 -3.12 -15.44
CA VAL A 294 8.94 -2.49 -16.48
C VAL A 294 10.22 -3.30 -16.76
N LYS A 295 10.89 -3.75 -15.70
CA LYS A 295 12.14 -4.51 -15.78
C LYS A 295 12.08 -5.70 -14.82
N PRO A 296 11.48 -6.81 -15.23
CA PRO A 296 11.21 -7.97 -14.38
C PRO A 296 12.46 -8.71 -13.89
N ASP A 297 13.60 -8.45 -14.46
CA ASP A 297 14.91 -8.91 -14.00
C ASP A 297 15.44 -8.13 -12.78
N ARG A 298 14.73 -7.08 -12.36
CA ARG A 298 15.09 -6.25 -11.21
C ARG A 298 13.97 -6.27 -10.19
N THR A 299 14.29 -6.61 -8.98
CA THR A 299 13.34 -6.52 -7.87
C THR A 299 13.17 -5.06 -7.46
N ASP A 300 11.93 -4.66 -7.18
CA ASP A 300 11.59 -3.31 -6.75
C ASP A 300 11.84 -3.01 -5.30
N VAL A 301 12.04 -4.04 -4.53
CA VAL A 301 12.24 -3.92 -3.08
C VAL A 301 13.28 -2.85 -2.74
N PRO A 302 14.48 -2.85 -3.35
CA PRO A 302 15.47 -1.81 -3.03
C PRO A 302 15.03 -0.41 -3.41
N ARG A 303 14.34 -0.23 -4.54
CA ARG A 303 13.92 1.10 -5.01
C ARG A 303 12.80 1.69 -4.15
N ASN A 304 11.80 0.89 -3.82
CA ASN A 304 10.69 1.34 -3.00
C ASN A 304 11.11 1.56 -1.55
N ALA A 305 11.92 0.68 -0.99
CA ALA A 305 12.48 0.86 0.33
C ALA A 305 13.40 2.10 0.38
N ALA A 306 14.27 2.27 -0.60
CA ALA A 306 15.16 3.43 -0.68
C ALA A 306 14.38 4.75 -0.82
N ARG A 307 13.27 4.77 -1.55
CA ARG A 307 12.40 5.94 -1.64
C ARG A 307 11.83 6.30 -0.27
N ALA A 308 11.29 5.33 0.45
CA ALA A 308 10.73 5.56 1.77
C ALA A 308 11.79 6.07 2.77
N LEU A 309 13.02 5.59 2.67
CA LEU A 309 14.14 6.03 3.51
C LEU A 309 14.45 7.53 3.40
N ARG A 310 14.04 8.19 2.33
CA ARG A 310 14.16 9.66 2.21
C ARG A 310 13.20 10.42 3.11
N TYR A 311 12.18 9.76 3.63
CA TYR A 311 11.07 10.37 4.35
C TYR A 311 11.00 9.96 5.82
N ILE A 312 11.73 8.92 6.22
CA ILE A 312 11.76 8.46 7.61
C ILE A 312 12.82 9.22 8.40
N ASP A 313 12.42 9.64 9.60
CA ASP A 313 13.32 10.30 10.55
C ASP A 313 13.89 9.29 11.54
N ASP A 314 13.16 8.17 11.80
CA ASP A 314 13.62 7.07 12.64
C ASP A 314 12.96 5.75 12.22
N TYR A 315 13.49 4.62 12.70
CA TYR A 315 13.06 3.30 12.28
C TYR A 315 13.11 2.28 13.42
N PHE A 316 11.99 1.58 13.66
CA PHE A 316 11.90 0.55 14.67
C PHE A 316 11.56 -0.81 14.09
N LEU A 317 12.19 -1.83 14.67
CA LEU A 317 11.83 -3.21 14.45
C LEU A 317 11.06 -3.73 15.66
N VAL A 318 9.96 -4.42 15.40
CA VAL A 318 9.13 -5.06 16.41
C VAL A 318 9.02 -6.56 16.09
N SER A 319 9.09 -7.39 17.11
CA SER A 319 8.89 -8.83 16.93
C SER A 319 7.41 -9.13 16.68
N GLN A 320 7.15 -10.24 16.01
CA GLN A 320 5.79 -10.71 15.79
C GLN A 320 5.03 -10.95 17.10
N GLY A 321 5.72 -11.48 18.13
CA GLY A 321 5.14 -11.69 19.46
C GLY A 321 4.72 -10.37 20.11
N GLU A 322 5.53 -9.32 20.02
CA GLU A 322 5.18 -7.98 20.52
C GLU A 322 3.95 -7.42 19.82
N VAL A 323 3.85 -7.60 18.50
CA VAL A 323 2.66 -7.16 17.74
C VAL A 323 1.40 -7.85 18.24
N PHE A 324 1.39 -9.18 18.36
CA PHE A 324 0.23 -9.93 18.83
C PHE A 324 -0.14 -9.56 20.27
N TYR A 325 0.85 -9.54 21.17
CA TYR A 325 0.62 -9.19 22.59
C TYR A 325 0.03 -7.77 22.72
N THR A 326 0.62 -6.80 22.00
CA THR A 326 0.16 -5.42 22.09
C THR A 326 -1.23 -5.24 21.49
N THR A 327 -1.56 -5.97 20.42
CA THR A 327 -2.90 -5.94 19.83
C THR A 327 -3.95 -6.44 20.82
N ILE A 328 -3.69 -7.58 21.50
CA ILE A 328 -4.58 -8.12 22.53
C ILE A 328 -4.71 -7.14 23.71
N LEU A 329 -3.58 -6.61 24.17
CA LEU A 329 -3.56 -5.65 25.28
C LEU A 329 -4.37 -4.39 24.94
N LEU A 330 -4.19 -3.84 23.74
CA LEU A 330 -4.92 -2.67 23.28
C LEU A 330 -6.45 -2.93 23.30
N ALA A 331 -6.89 -4.06 22.76
CA ALA A 331 -8.31 -4.44 22.75
C ALA A 331 -8.91 -4.67 24.15
N GLN A 332 -8.07 -4.96 25.15
CA GLN A 332 -8.53 -5.15 26.54
C GLN A 332 -8.57 -3.85 27.35
N ILE A 333 -7.76 -2.87 26.99
CA ILE A 333 -7.54 -1.67 27.80
C ILE A 333 -8.31 -0.47 27.25
N GLU A 334 -8.39 -0.32 25.93
CA GLU A 334 -9.11 0.77 25.26
C GLU A 334 -10.50 0.36 24.79
#